data_0f181cf74160372db9bb01193c13da3e
#
_entry.id   0f181cf74160372db9bb01193c13da3e
#
_cell.length_a   1.000
_cell.length_b   1.000
_cell.length_c   1.000
_cell.angle_alpha   90.00
_cell.angle_beta   90.00
_cell.angle_gamma   90.00
#
_symmetry.space_group_name_H-M   'P 1'
#
loop_
_entity.id
_entity.type
_entity.pdbx_description
1 polymer ?
#
loop_
_entity_poly.entity_id
_entity_poly.type
_entity_poly.pdbx_seq_one_letter_code
_entity_poly.pdbx_strand_id
1 'polypeptide(L)'
;MCNTISFKNFITISSTRIYGEKENNSVTENDSNPNEFRGRTILKYEESQIKRYAEKLIILRFSGLYNSKTEMKPKNYLHRDNAAKIIKFFIENDLSSTTHQIFNCCEDGSINISNERLKKVGFIFD
;
A
#
# COMPACT_ATOMS: atom_id res chain seq x y z
N MET A 1 5.05 -25.76 -10.91
CA MET A 1 6.09 -25.77 -9.87
C MET A 1 6.82 -24.45 -9.86
N CYS A 2 6.76 -23.75 -8.75
CA CYS A 2 7.32 -22.41 -8.66
C CYS A 2 8.84 -22.38 -8.48
N ASN A 3 9.45 -23.47 -8.14
CA ASN A 3 10.88 -23.52 -7.87
C ASN A 3 11.75 -23.32 -9.12
N THR A 4 11.16 -23.35 -10.31
CA THR A 4 11.88 -23.04 -11.55
C THR A 4 11.64 -21.61 -12.02
N ILE A 5 10.78 -20.86 -11.33
CA ILE A 5 10.43 -19.49 -11.69
C ILE A 5 11.08 -18.53 -10.71
N SER A 6 11.83 -17.58 -11.25
CA SER A 6 12.47 -16.53 -10.45
C SER A 6 11.64 -15.25 -10.54
N PHE A 7 11.26 -14.70 -9.38
CA PHE A 7 10.59 -13.41 -9.31
C PHE A 7 11.57 -12.34 -8.87
N LYS A 8 11.48 -11.17 -9.46
CA LYS A 8 12.14 -9.99 -8.89
C LYS A 8 11.36 -9.47 -7.69
N ASN A 9 10.05 -9.35 -7.85
CA ASN A 9 9.17 -8.84 -6.81
C ASN A 9 7.86 -9.60 -6.80
N PHE A 10 7.30 -9.74 -5.62
CA PHE A 10 5.94 -10.22 -5.44
C PHE A 10 5.14 -9.07 -4.85
N ILE A 11 4.11 -8.62 -5.55
CA ILE A 11 3.31 -7.48 -5.13
C ILE A 11 2.01 -7.97 -4.55
N THR A 12 1.71 -7.55 -3.33
CA THR A 12 0.45 -7.87 -2.67
C THR A 12 -0.32 -6.59 -2.39
N ILE A 13 -1.62 -6.62 -2.63
CA ILE A 13 -2.48 -5.48 -2.35
C ILE A 13 -3.09 -5.66 -0.97
N SER A 14 -2.90 -4.67 -0.12
CA SER A 14 -3.46 -4.61 1.20
C SER A 14 -4.33 -3.36 1.32
N SER A 15 -4.62 -2.92 2.53
CA SER A 15 -5.55 -1.82 2.73
C SER A 15 -5.11 -0.93 3.86
N THR A 16 -5.34 0.38 3.70
CA THR A 16 -5.12 1.34 4.79
C THR A 16 -6.13 1.17 5.92
N ARG A 17 -7.13 0.31 5.76
CA ARG A 17 -8.02 -0.08 6.86
C ARG A 17 -7.27 -0.70 8.04
N ILE A 18 -6.05 -1.15 7.83
CA ILE A 18 -5.20 -1.63 8.93
C ILE A 18 -5.02 -0.57 10.02
N TYR A 19 -5.11 0.70 9.67
CA TYR A 19 -4.96 1.79 10.64
C TYR A 19 -6.21 2.05 11.47
N GLY A 20 -7.34 1.48 11.06
CA GLY A 20 -8.61 1.72 11.73
C GLY A 20 -9.06 3.17 11.58
N GLU A 21 -9.84 3.65 12.54
CA GLU A 21 -10.37 5.01 12.52
C GLU A 21 -9.49 5.97 13.33
N LYS A 22 -8.21 5.99 13.07
CA LYS A 22 -7.33 6.93 13.73
C LYS A 22 -7.60 8.34 13.22
N GLU A 23 -7.85 9.25 14.13
CA GLU A 23 -8.13 10.64 13.81
C GLU A 23 -6.87 11.48 13.69
N ASN A 24 -5.74 10.95 14.06
CA ASN A 24 -4.48 11.67 13.97
C ASN A 24 -4.03 11.79 12.52
N ASN A 25 -3.48 12.95 12.19
CA ASN A 25 -2.92 13.19 10.86
C ASN A 25 -1.60 12.45 10.68
N SER A 26 -1.29 12.15 9.43
CA SER A 26 0.03 11.66 9.04
C SER A 26 0.40 10.30 9.59
N VAL A 27 -0.57 9.39 9.66
CA VAL A 27 -0.28 7.99 9.96
C VAL A 27 0.65 7.44 8.88
N THR A 28 1.73 6.80 9.30
CA THR A 28 2.72 6.21 8.39
C THR A 28 2.63 4.70 8.43
N GLU A 29 3.42 4.05 7.60
CA GLU A 29 3.46 2.59 7.54
C GLU A 29 3.89 1.94 8.85
N ASN A 30 4.58 2.70 9.70
CA ASN A 30 5.04 2.20 11.00
C ASN A 30 3.96 2.25 12.10
N ASP A 31 2.82 2.84 11.81
CA ASP A 31 1.77 3.08 12.79
C ASP A 31 0.69 2.00 12.83
N SER A 32 0.90 0.88 12.18
CA SER A 32 -0.09 -0.19 12.16
C SER A 32 -0.17 -0.86 13.54
N ASN A 33 -1.20 -0.50 14.27
CA ASN A 33 -1.50 -1.07 15.57
C ASN A 33 -3.02 -1.24 15.64
N PRO A 34 -3.57 -2.19 14.90
CA PRO A 34 -5.01 -2.30 14.75
C PRO A 34 -5.68 -2.80 16.03
N ASN A 35 -6.72 -2.09 16.44
CA ASN A 35 -7.55 -2.48 17.56
C ASN A 35 -8.93 -2.97 17.11
N GLU A 36 -9.19 -2.97 15.80
CA GLU A 36 -10.44 -3.43 15.23
C GLU A 36 -10.26 -4.79 14.57
N PHE A 37 -11.37 -5.53 14.46
CA PHE A 37 -11.34 -6.87 13.86
C PHE A 37 -10.78 -6.85 12.43
N ARG A 38 -11.25 -5.92 11.60
CA ARG A 38 -10.80 -5.81 10.21
C ARG A 38 -9.32 -5.50 10.10
N GLY A 39 -8.84 -4.57 10.94
CA GLY A 39 -7.43 -4.22 10.96
C GLY A 39 -6.55 -5.39 11.39
N ARG A 40 -6.98 -6.13 12.40
CA ARG A 40 -6.23 -7.31 12.86
C ARG A 40 -6.19 -8.40 11.80
N THR A 41 -7.28 -8.57 11.05
CA THR A 41 -7.33 -9.54 9.96
C THR A 41 -6.36 -9.16 8.84
N ILE A 42 -6.32 -7.88 8.50
CA ILE A 42 -5.41 -7.35 7.47
C ILE A 42 -3.97 -7.53 7.92
N LEU A 43 -3.67 -7.24 9.18
CA LEU A 43 -2.32 -7.40 9.72
C LEU A 43 -1.86 -8.86 9.64
N LYS A 44 -2.72 -9.80 10.00
CA LYS A 44 -2.41 -11.22 9.91
C LYS A 44 -2.14 -11.63 8.46
N TYR A 45 -2.92 -11.13 7.53
CA TYR A 45 -2.70 -11.39 6.12
C TYR A 45 -1.33 -10.88 5.68
N GLU A 46 -1.00 -9.65 6.03
CA GLU A 46 0.30 -9.09 5.67
C GLU A 46 1.44 -9.88 6.28
N GLU A 47 1.32 -10.24 7.55
CA GLU A 47 2.35 -11.02 8.24
C GLU A 47 2.58 -12.38 7.59
N SER A 48 1.50 -13.03 7.15
CA SER A 48 1.64 -14.30 6.46
C SER A 48 2.34 -14.16 5.11
N GLN A 49 2.09 -13.05 4.40
CA GLN A 49 2.76 -12.77 3.13
C GLN A 49 4.24 -12.47 3.34
N ILE A 50 4.57 -11.70 4.37
CA ILE A 50 5.96 -11.39 4.72
C ILE A 50 6.71 -12.67 5.04
N LYS A 51 6.11 -13.55 5.82
CA LYS A 51 6.74 -14.82 6.19
C LYS A 51 6.99 -15.70 4.97
N ARG A 52 6.08 -15.66 4.00
CA ARG A 52 6.16 -16.54 2.83
C ARG A 52 7.13 -16.03 1.77
N TYR A 53 7.16 -14.74 1.52
CA TYR A 53 7.89 -14.16 0.38
C TYR A 53 9.09 -13.32 0.77
N ALA A 54 9.19 -12.94 2.03
CA ALA A 54 10.35 -12.26 2.61
C ALA A 54 10.78 -11.02 1.82
N GLU A 55 12.03 -10.95 1.40
CA GLU A 55 12.62 -9.78 0.78
C GLU A 55 12.06 -9.43 -0.58
N LYS A 56 11.39 -10.36 -1.24
CA LYS A 56 10.81 -10.13 -2.57
C LYS A 56 9.42 -9.55 -2.52
N LEU A 57 8.86 -9.35 -1.33
CA LEU A 57 7.50 -8.88 -1.16
C LEU A 57 7.43 -7.37 -1.13
N ILE A 58 6.48 -6.82 -1.88
CA ILE A 58 6.08 -5.42 -1.80
C ILE A 58 4.61 -5.40 -1.44
N ILE A 59 4.28 -4.72 -0.35
CA ILE A 59 2.89 -4.58 0.12
C ILE A 59 2.40 -3.17 -0.19
N LEU A 60 1.34 -3.08 -0.96
CA LEU A 60 0.71 -1.80 -1.30
C LEU A 60 -0.59 -1.68 -0.53
N ARG A 61 -0.61 -0.79 0.46
CA ARG A 61 -1.81 -0.50 1.25
C ARG A 61 -2.64 0.55 0.54
N PHE A 62 -3.66 0.10 -0.19
CA PHE A 62 -4.52 1.00 -0.95
C PHE A 62 -5.55 1.66 -0.04
N SER A 63 -5.71 2.96 -0.21
CA SER A 63 -6.80 3.73 0.39
C SER A 63 -8.09 3.53 -0.38
N GLY A 64 -9.16 4.21 0.02
CA GLY A 64 -10.45 4.06 -0.62
C GLY A 64 -10.38 4.33 -2.11
N LEU A 65 -10.64 3.31 -2.91
CA LEU A 65 -10.64 3.45 -4.36
C LEU A 65 -11.88 4.21 -4.83
N TYR A 66 -11.72 5.10 -5.78
CA TYR A 66 -12.84 5.83 -6.33
C TYR A 66 -12.66 6.05 -7.83
N ASN A 67 -13.79 6.35 -8.46
CA ASN A 67 -13.87 6.70 -9.88
C ASN A 67 -14.32 8.16 -9.97
N SER A 68 -13.67 8.96 -10.80
CA SER A 68 -13.88 10.39 -10.87
C SER A 68 -15.28 10.84 -11.32
N LYS A 69 -16.12 9.92 -11.85
CA LYS A 69 -17.39 10.32 -12.47
C LYS A 69 -18.60 10.32 -11.55
N THR A 70 -18.67 9.40 -10.59
CA THR A 70 -19.94 9.18 -9.87
C THR A 70 -19.78 8.96 -8.37
N GLU A 71 -18.58 8.74 -7.87
CA GLU A 71 -18.40 8.38 -6.48
C GLU A 71 -17.86 9.55 -5.67
N MET A 72 -18.36 9.72 -4.45
CA MET A 72 -17.78 10.65 -3.50
C MET A 72 -16.43 10.10 -3.05
N LYS A 73 -15.45 10.99 -2.94
CA LYS A 73 -14.13 10.61 -2.45
C LYS A 73 -14.19 10.32 -0.95
N PRO A 74 -13.61 9.19 -0.49
CA PRO A 74 -13.37 8.99 0.93
C PRO A 74 -12.38 10.01 1.47
N LYS A 75 -12.24 10.08 2.79
CA LYS A 75 -11.27 11.00 3.42
C LYS A 75 -9.84 10.69 2.99
N ASN A 76 -9.50 9.41 2.90
CA ASN A 76 -8.25 8.95 2.36
C ASN A 76 -8.58 8.15 1.12
N TYR A 77 -8.06 8.57 -0.01
CA TYR A 77 -8.56 8.08 -1.29
C TYR A 77 -7.45 7.84 -2.29
N LEU A 78 -7.77 6.97 -3.24
CA LEU A 78 -6.86 6.64 -4.34
C LEU A 78 -7.71 6.44 -5.60
N HIS A 79 -7.46 7.22 -6.64
CA HIS A 79 -8.14 7.05 -7.90
C HIS A 79 -7.71 5.73 -8.55
N ARG A 80 -8.66 5.02 -9.15
CA ARG A 80 -8.38 3.71 -9.75
C ARG A 80 -7.26 3.75 -10.79
N ASP A 81 -7.18 4.83 -11.56
CA ASP A 81 -6.12 4.97 -12.56
C ASP A 81 -4.75 5.10 -11.89
N ASN A 82 -4.67 5.81 -10.78
CA ASN A 82 -3.43 5.93 -10.03
C ASN A 82 -3.05 4.61 -9.36
N ALA A 83 -4.04 3.84 -8.90
CA ALA A 83 -3.78 2.51 -8.36
C ALA A 83 -3.09 1.63 -9.40
N ALA A 84 -3.59 1.65 -10.64
CA ALA A 84 -2.98 0.90 -11.73
C ALA A 84 -1.57 1.39 -12.04
N LYS A 85 -1.36 2.71 -12.02
CA LYS A 85 -0.03 3.31 -12.27
C LYS A 85 0.97 2.92 -11.18
N ILE A 86 0.53 2.84 -9.93
CA ILE A 86 1.38 2.43 -8.82
C ILE A 86 1.84 0.98 -9.01
N ILE A 87 0.92 0.09 -9.34
CA ILE A 87 1.26 -1.31 -9.59
C ILE A 87 2.27 -1.40 -10.73
N LYS A 88 2.03 -0.70 -11.82
CA LYS A 88 2.94 -0.65 -12.96
C LYS A 88 4.32 -0.15 -12.56
N PHE A 89 4.37 0.92 -11.76
CA PHE A 89 5.62 1.49 -11.26
C PHE A 89 6.46 0.44 -10.54
N PHE A 90 5.85 -0.34 -9.65
CA PHE A 90 6.58 -1.35 -8.90
C PHE A 90 6.95 -2.57 -9.74
N ILE A 91 6.23 -2.82 -10.82
CA ILE A 91 6.62 -3.87 -11.76
C ILE A 91 7.84 -3.45 -12.57
N GLU A 92 7.88 -2.19 -13.01
CA GLU A 92 8.90 -1.69 -13.93
C GLU A 92 10.19 -1.22 -13.28
N ASN A 93 10.17 -0.98 -11.98
CA ASN A 93 11.34 -0.42 -11.30
C ASN A 93 11.95 -1.42 -10.33
N ASP A 94 13.26 -1.52 -10.36
CA ASP A 94 13.99 -2.38 -9.43
C ASP A 94 14.19 -1.63 -8.12
N LEU A 95 13.53 -2.08 -7.08
CA LEU A 95 13.61 -1.48 -5.74
C LEU A 95 14.39 -2.36 -4.76
N SER A 96 15.24 -3.24 -5.27
CA SER A 96 16.01 -4.15 -4.43
C SER A 96 16.92 -3.44 -3.44
N SER A 97 17.26 -2.18 -3.71
CA SER A 97 18.08 -1.37 -2.81
C SER A 97 17.30 -0.70 -1.69
N THR A 98 15.98 -0.71 -1.74
CA THR A 98 15.18 -0.13 -0.67
C THR A 98 15.02 -1.11 0.49
N THR A 99 15.00 -0.57 1.70
CA THR A 99 14.74 -1.37 2.90
C THR A 99 13.25 -1.46 3.22
N HIS A 100 12.42 -0.72 2.52
CA HIS A 100 10.99 -0.67 2.78
C HIS A 100 10.24 -1.59 1.85
N GLN A 101 9.32 -2.37 2.41
CA GLN A 101 8.48 -3.29 1.67
C GLN A 101 7.01 -2.90 1.68
N ILE A 102 6.61 -1.98 2.54
CA ILE A 102 5.21 -1.58 2.75
C ILE A 102 5.05 -0.11 2.38
N PHE A 103 4.07 0.18 1.53
CA PHE A 103 3.83 1.54 1.05
C PHE A 103 2.35 1.90 1.16
N ASN A 104 2.06 3.02 1.81
CA ASN A 104 0.74 3.62 1.77
C ASN A 104 0.49 4.21 0.40
N CYS A 105 -0.62 3.86 -0.21
CA CYS A 105 -1.00 4.33 -1.53
C CYS A 105 -2.28 5.14 -1.43
N CYS A 106 -2.12 6.45 -1.31
CA CYS A 106 -3.22 7.40 -1.27
C CYS A 106 -2.81 8.68 -1.97
N GLU A 107 -3.80 9.44 -2.44
CA GLU A 107 -3.56 10.72 -3.12
C GLU A 107 -3.11 11.78 -2.12
N ASP A 108 -2.51 12.85 -2.65
CA ASP A 108 -2.00 13.94 -1.82
C ASP A 108 -3.06 14.64 -0.99
N GLY A 109 -4.31 14.63 -1.42
CA GLY A 109 -5.40 15.24 -0.66
C GLY A 109 -5.89 14.42 0.52
N SER A 110 -5.34 13.24 0.74
CA SER A 110 -5.70 12.41 1.89
C SER A 110 -5.28 13.07 3.19
N ILE A 111 -6.14 13.01 4.23
CA ILE A 111 -5.93 13.82 5.42
C ILE A 111 -5.27 13.07 6.57
N ASN A 112 -5.43 11.76 6.66
CA ASN A 112 -4.97 11.00 7.82
C ASN A 112 -3.82 10.05 7.53
N ILE A 113 -3.48 9.84 6.28
CA ILE A 113 -2.51 8.82 5.90
C ILE A 113 -1.44 9.44 5.03
N SER A 114 -0.18 9.22 5.41
CA SER A 114 0.96 9.75 4.68
C SER A 114 1.34 8.83 3.52
N ASN A 115 1.57 9.43 2.36
CA ASN A 115 2.07 8.73 1.17
C ASN A 115 3.54 9.04 0.89
N GLU A 116 4.25 9.61 1.86
CA GLU A 116 5.61 10.10 1.62
C GLU A 116 6.57 8.99 1.23
N ARG A 117 6.44 7.81 1.81
CA ARG A 117 7.33 6.70 1.49
C ARG A 117 7.22 6.32 0.01
N LEU A 118 6.00 6.28 -0.52
CA LEU A 118 5.76 6.01 -1.94
C LEU A 118 6.40 7.08 -2.83
N LYS A 119 6.28 8.34 -2.44
CA LYS A 119 6.86 9.44 -3.21
C LYS A 119 8.39 9.43 -3.16
N LYS A 120 8.97 9.03 -2.04
CA LYS A 120 10.42 8.97 -1.90
C LYS A 120 11.07 7.92 -2.79
N VAL A 121 10.38 6.83 -3.11
CA VAL A 121 10.93 5.84 -4.04
C VAL A 121 10.74 6.25 -5.50
N GLY A 122 10.09 7.39 -5.76
CA GLY A 122 10.03 7.99 -7.08
C GLY A 122 8.67 8.03 -7.76
N PHE A 123 7.63 7.52 -7.11
CA PHE A 123 6.30 7.58 -7.73
C PHE A 123 5.78 9.02 -7.73
N ILE A 124 5.21 9.43 -8.85
CA ILE A 124 4.68 10.78 -9.04
C ILE A 124 3.20 10.70 -9.36
N PHE A 125 2.38 11.39 -8.58
CA PHE A 125 0.96 11.54 -8.87
C PHE A 125 0.77 12.63 -9.91
N ASP A 126 -0.11 12.39 -10.85
CA ASP A 126 -0.45 13.39 -11.88
C ASP A 126 -1.41 14.44 -11.36
#